data_be1e2a6d90f804b4357f16bb9871e5d7
#
_entry.id   be1e2a6d90f804b4357f16bb9871e5d7
#
_cell.length_a   1.000
_cell.length_b   1.000
_cell.length_c   1.000
_cell.angle_alpha   90.00
_cell.angle_beta   90.00
_cell.angle_gamma   90.00
#
_symmetry.space_group_name_H-M   'P 1'
#
loop_
_entity.id
_entity.type
_entity.pdbx_description
1 polymer ?
#
loop_
_entity_poly.entity_id
_entity_poly.type
_entity_poly.pdbx_seq_one_letter_code
_entity_poly.pdbx_strand_id
1 'polypeptide(L)'
;MKCVLSCFSILLIACGLVWAQQEQQELPSAAAEVERALRDGGIDVATATFREVILQRANYSLDADEFITFGRKLVQEGSPAYAVQILELAAEEFEESWLLQQVLAQACFANGDEAGSIVHVQNMRDIRDRANLADFIAQNQGNLATTADEVIRRHVEATGGEEAWRGINTMIVTFCAQGGGRESRIVRMYKRPHFYRQGAEGSNQFTATDGERVWIVGPDGWTQIEGNAYIRMGSLDGGFIDYLDSEISYEFIGLDMIDGSPVYHVKRTFPDGFEQDLFFSVASGLLTEILSEYVQGSPFMYSYMSYWRYRDVGGVKIPYVFIRNVGSLGPPHGGVVEEVQINVPLDDELFMPPER
;
A
#
# COMPACT_ATOMS: atom_id res chain seq x y z
N MET A 1 34.02 -49.68 62.99
CA MET A 1 34.49 -48.84 61.86
C MET A 1 33.49 -48.99 60.69
N LYS A 2 32.55 -48.13 60.65
CA LYS A 2 31.67 -47.86 59.47
C LYS A 2 30.56 -46.93 59.93
N CYS A 3 30.24 -45.98 59.05
CA CYS A 3 29.09 -45.08 59.12
C CYS A 3 29.16 -43.86 60.07
N VAL A 4 29.86 -42.80 59.59
CA VAL A 4 29.46 -41.42 59.80
C VAL A 4 29.87 -40.63 58.57
N LEU A 5 29.02 -40.65 57.52
CA LEU A 5 29.13 -39.82 56.34
C LEU A 5 27.82 -39.92 55.50
N SER A 6 26.76 -39.41 56.02
CA SER A 6 25.50 -39.28 55.26
C SER A 6 24.45 -38.38 55.94
N CYS A 7 24.79 -37.17 56.34
CA CYS A 7 23.78 -36.21 56.81
C CYS A 7 24.04 -34.76 56.39
N PHE A 8 25.08 -34.48 55.56
CA PHE A 8 25.39 -33.10 55.16
C PHE A 8 24.96 -32.73 53.71
N SER A 9 24.46 -33.69 52.93
CA SER A 9 24.12 -33.43 51.50
C SER A 9 22.63 -33.12 51.24
N ILE A 10 21.77 -33.18 52.22
CA ILE A 10 20.31 -32.95 52.03
C ILE A 10 19.88 -31.56 52.43
N LEU A 11 20.68 -30.78 53.14
CA LEU A 11 20.33 -29.41 53.58
C LEU A 11 20.69 -28.31 52.57
N LEU A 12 21.45 -28.58 51.51
CA LEU A 12 21.86 -27.60 50.49
C LEU A 12 20.95 -27.60 49.27
N ILE A 13 20.09 -28.58 49.09
CA ILE A 13 19.13 -28.64 47.96
C ILE A 13 17.80 -27.95 48.30
N ALA A 14 17.46 -27.80 49.59
CA ALA A 14 16.22 -27.11 49.99
C ALA A 14 16.32 -25.59 50.04
N CYS A 15 17.52 -24.98 50.10
CA CYS A 15 17.70 -23.53 50.00
C CYS A 15 17.84 -23.01 48.57
N GLY A 16 18.13 -23.88 47.58
CA GLY A 16 18.28 -23.47 46.19
C GLY A 16 16.94 -23.40 45.39
N LEU A 17 15.86 -23.96 45.94
CA LEU A 17 14.55 -24.00 45.28
C LEU A 17 13.57 -22.92 45.77
N VAL A 18 13.92 -22.14 46.75
CA VAL A 18 13.08 -21.04 47.27
C VAL A 18 13.36 -19.69 46.56
N TRP A 19 14.40 -19.61 45.75
CA TRP A 19 14.79 -18.37 45.03
C TRP A 19 14.33 -18.31 43.57
N ALA A 20 13.51 -19.25 43.05
CA ALA A 20 13.07 -19.31 41.67
C ALA A 20 11.55 -19.06 41.45
N GLN A 21 10.87 -18.57 42.45
CA GLN A 21 9.49 -18.05 42.32
C GLN A 21 9.42 -16.61 42.86
N GLN A 22 10.20 -15.73 42.26
CA GLN A 22 9.77 -14.35 42.14
C GLN A 22 8.75 -14.39 40.98
N GLU A 23 7.48 -14.44 41.32
CA GLU A 23 6.41 -14.06 40.38
C GLU A 23 6.86 -12.73 39.80
N GLN A 24 7.16 -12.72 38.48
CA GLN A 24 7.26 -11.48 37.73
C GLN A 24 5.89 -10.85 37.84
N GLN A 25 5.73 -9.90 38.76
CA GLN A 25 4.52 -9.13 38.89
C GLN A 25 4.35 -8.41 37.54
N GLU A 26 3.43 -8.86 36.70
CA GLU A 26 3.11 -8.19 35.42
C GLU A 26 2.80 -6.72 35.75
N LEU A 27 3.52 -5.83 35.10
CA LEU A 27 3.27 -4.41 35.26
C LEU A 27 1.86 -4.08 34.70
N PRO A 28 1.12 -3.17 35.33
CA PRO A 28 -0.18 -2.75 34.82
C PRO A 28 -0.04 -2.09 33.46
N SER A 29 -1.01 -2.32 32.56
CA SER A 29 -1.03 -1.73 31.23
C SER A 29 -1.21 -0.22 31.32
N ALA A 30 -0.34 0.51 30.64
CA ALA A 30 -0.43 1.97 30.49
C ALA A 30 -1.70 2.38 29.73
N ALA A 31 -2.02 1.69 28.64
CA ALA A 31 -3.20 1.96 27.83
C ALA A 31 -4.48 1.71 28.62
N ALA A 32 -4.55 0.63 29.42
CA ALA A 32 -5.71 0.35 30.26
C ALA A 32 -5.92 1.42 31.35
N GLU A 33 -4.84 1.97 31.89
CA GLU A 33 -4.90 3.07 32.87
C GLU A 33 -5.46 4.35 32.21
N VAL A 34 -4.98 4.70 31.01
CA VAL A 34 -5.46 5.85 30.24
C VAL A 34 -6.92 5.65 29.82
N GLU A 35 -7.32 4.43 29.40
CA GLU A 35 -8.71 4.11 29.06
C GLU A 35 -9.63 4.28 30.28
N ARG A 36 -9.18 3.84 31.46
CA ARG A 36 -9.92 4.04 32.71
C ARG A 36 -10.07 5.51 33.03
N ALA A 37 -9.00 6.29 32.94
CA ALA A 37 -9.01 7.73 33.17
C ALA A 37 -9.98 8.47 32.22
N LEU A 38 -10.02 8.05 30.93
CA LEU A 38 -10.97 8.59 29.97
C LEU A 38 -12.43 8.35 30.39
N ARG A 39 -12.72 7.15 30.84
CA ARG A 39 -14.08 6.75 31.26
C ARG A 39 -14.53 7.51 32.52
N ASP A 40 -13.63 7.68 33.47
CA ASP A 40 -13.95 8.22 34.80
C ASP A 40 -13.93 9.77 34.82
N GLY A 41 -13.07 10.41 34.00
CA GLY A 41 -12.81 11.84 34.07
C GLY A 41 -12.76 12.59 32.73
N GLY A 42 -12.96 11.88 31.63
CA GLY A 42 -12.93 12.48 30.28
C GLY A 42 -11.53 12.68 29.72
N ILE A 43 -11.45 13.34 28.56
CA ILE A 43 -10.21 13.40 27.76
C ILE A 43 -9.07 14.16 28.45
N ASP A 44 -9.37 15.23 29.18
CA ASP A 44 -8.35 16.00 29.90
C ASP A 44 -7.68 15.18 30.98
N VAL A 45 -8.43 14.33 31.69
CA VAL A 45 -7.91 13.42 32.70
C VAL A 45 -7.09 12.30 32.03
N ALA A 46 -7.58 11.74 30.92
CA ALA A 46 -6.89 10.70 30.19
C ALA A 46 -5.52 11.18 29.64
N THR A 47 -5.44 12.36 29.04
CA THR A 47 -4.21 12.94 28.51
C THR A 47 -3.21 13.30 29.63
N ALA A 48 -3.71 13.76 30.78
CA ALA A 48 -2.88 13.99 31.96
C ALA A 48 -2.33 12.67 32.52
N THR A 49 -3.17 11.62 32.62
CA THR A 49 -2.77 10.28 33.04
C THR A 49 -1.75 9.67 32.09
N PHE A 50 -1.92 9.84 30.76
CA PHE A 50 -0.93 9.39 29.80
C PHE A 50 0.46 9.95 30.11
N ARG A 51 0.57 11.27 30.26
CA ARG A 51 1.85 11.93 30.59
C ARG A 51 2.43 11.46 31.92
N GLU A 52 1.60 11.23 32.92
CA GLU A 52 2.03 10.71 34.22
C GLU A 52 2.58 9.28 34.12
N VAL A 53 1.89 8.40 33.37
CA VAL A 53 2.31 7.02 33.12
C VAL A 53 3.65 6.99 32.38
N ILE A 54 3.87 7.86 31.38
CA ILE A 54 5.16 7.96 30.68
C ILE A 54 6.29 8.42 31.64
N LEU A 55 6.03 9.37 32.51
CA LEU A 55 7.01 9.79 33.53
C LEU A 55 7.34 8.66 34.51
N GLN A 56 6.40 7.76 34.74
CA GLN A 56 6.53 6.62 35.66
C GLN A 56 6.68 5.28 34.90
N ARG A 57 7.22 5.31 33.67
CA ARG A 57 7.31 4.15 32.76
C ARG A 57 7.85 2.86 33.36
N ALA A 58 8.68 2.95 34.41
CA ALA A 58 9.20 1.77 35.11
C ALA A 58 8.13 0.98 35.87
N ASN A 59 6.95 1.57 36.10
CA ASN A 59 5.85 0.98 36.87
C ASN A 59 4.74 0.44 35.96
N TYR A 60 4.83 0.61 34.64
CA TYR A 60 3.79 0.25 33.68
C TYR A 60 4.35 -0.55 32.51
N SER A 61 3.51 -1.43 31.95
CA SER A 61 3.75 -2.01 30.63
C SER A 61 3.34 -0.98 29.57
N LEU A 62 4.29 -0.59 28.72
CA LEU A 62 4.10 0.34 27.61
C LEU A 62 4.14 -0.46 26.30
N ASP A 63 3.00 -0.57 25.63
CA ASP A 63 2.86 -1.32 24.40
C ASP A 63 2.08 -0.49 23.38
N ALA A 64 2.68 -0.29 22.19
CA ALA A 64 2.06 0.44 21.09
C ALA A 64 0.76 -0.21 20.61
N ASP A 65 0.71 -1.54 20.56
CA ASP A 65 -0.46 -2.29 20.08
C ASP A 65 -1.70 -2.11 20.96
N GLU A 66 -1.48 -1.91 22.27
CA GLU A 66 -2.58 -1.61 23.18
C GLU A 66 -3.17 -0.22 22.91
N PHE A 67 -2.35 0.79 22.67
CA PHE A 67 -2.81 2.14 22.30
C PHE A 67 -3.46 2.16 20.91
N ILE A 68 -2.95 1.39 19.96
CA ILE A 68 -3.55 1.19 18.64
C ILE A 68 -4.96 0.59 18.78
N THR A 69 -5.10 -0.43 19.59
CA THR A 69 -6.39 -1.09 19.87
C THR A 69 -7.36 -0.12 20.53
N PHE A 70 -6.89 0.65 21.50
CA PHE A 70 -7.69 1.65 22.18
C PHE A 70 -8.12 2.78 21.22
N GLY A 71 -7.23 3.30 20.38
CA GLY A 71 -7.56 4.31 19.37
C GLY A 71 -8.60 3.83 18.36
N ARG A 72 -8.46 2.60 17.84
CA ARG A 72 -9.45 1.98 16.96
C ARG A 72 -10.83 1.88 17.61
N LYS A 73 -10.87 1.47 18.87
CA LYS A 73 -12.10 1.39 19.65
C LYS A 73 -12.78 2.75 19.76
N LEU A 74 -12.05 3.81 20.07
CA LEU A 74 -12.59 5.17 20.16
C LEU A 74 -13.18 5.64 18.82
N VAL A 75 -12.53 5.37 17.70
CA VAL A 75 -13.06 5.69 16.36
C VAL A 75 -14.36 4.91 16.10
N GLN A 76 -14.41 3.63 16.41
CA GLN A 76 -15.61 2.78 16.24
C GLN A 76 -16.79 3.22 17.13
N GLU A 77 -16.50 3.71 18.31
CA GLU A 77 -17.48 4.23 19.27
C GLU A 77 -17.94 5.67 18.93
N GLY A 78 -17.46 6.26 17.82
CA GLY A 78 -17.86 7.59 17.36
C GLY A 78 -17.18 8.74 18.13
N SER A 79 -16.01 8.48 18.71
CA SER A 79 -15.21 9.46 19.46
C SER A 79 -13.85 9.71 18.79
N PRO A 80 -13.79 10.02 17.46
CA PRO A 80 -12.52 10.17 16.75
C PRO A 80 -11.65 11.31 17.30
N ALA A 81 -12.24 12.39 17.80
CA ALA A 81 -11.50 13.48 18.41
C ALA A 81 -10.69 13.06 19.65
N TYR A 82 -11.20 12.12 20.44
CA TYR A 82 -10.47 11.55 21.57
C TYR A 82 -9.39 10.58 21.10
N ALA A 83 -9.70 9.79 20.05
CA ALA A 83 -8.71 8.92 19.43
C ALA A 83 -7.49 9.71 18.95
N VAL A 84 -7.69 10.82 18.24
CA VAL A 84 -6.59 11.69 17.77
C VAL A 84 -5.71 12.11 18.94
N GLN A 85 -6.29 12.69 19.99
CA GLN A 85 -5.50 13.23 21.12
C GLN A 85 -4.68 12.16 21.86
N ILE A 86 -5.23 10.95 22.05
CA ILE A 86 -4.52 9.85 22.70
C ILE A 86 -3.46 9.26 21.78
N LEU A 87 -3.76 9.08 20.51
CA LEU A 87 -2.84 8.51 19.54
C LEU A 87 -1.69 9.46 19.17
N GLU A 88 -1.90 10.78 19.17
CA GLU A 88 -0.82 11.77 19.03
C GLU A 88 0.22 11.62 20.16
N LEU A 89 -0.23 11.54 21.42
CA LEU A 89 0.65 11.31 22.55
C LEU A 89 1.38 9.96 22.47
N ALA A 90 0.67 8.92 22.03
CA ALA A 90 1.28 7.62 21.81
C ALA A 90 2.31 7.65 20.66
N ALA A 91 2.06 8.43 19.59
CA ALA A 91 2.99 8.57 18.47
C ALA A 91 4.29 9.30 18.86
N GLU A 92 4.24 10.22 19.82
CA GLU A 92 5.43 10.85 20.42
C GLU A 92 6.28 9.86 21.20
N GLU A 93 5.67 8.86 21.85
CA GLU A 93 6.37 7.84 22.62
C GLU A 93 6.87 6.66 21.78
N PHE A 94 6.11 6.29 20.76
CA PHE A 94 6.39 5.16 19.88
C PHE A 94 6.69 5.63 18.46
N GLU A 95 7.71 6.46 18.30
CA GLU A 95 8.09 7.14 17.04
C GLU A 95 8.27 6.18 15.85
N GLU A 96 8.70 4.91 16.09
CA GLU A 96 8.96 3.91 15.06
C GLU A 96 7.74 3.00 14.79
N SER A 97 6.55 3.30 15.33
CA SER A 97 5.34 2.50 15.09
C SER A 97 4.56 3.03 13.88
N TRP A 98 4.80 2.44 12.71
CA TRP A 98 4.06 2.77 11.49
C TRP A 98 2.56 2.45 11.62
N LEU A 99 2.19 1.38 12.35
CA LEU A 99 0.79 0.99 12.55
C LEU A 99 0.04 2.02 13.41
N LEU A 100 0.71 2.64 14.37
CA LEU A 100 0.15 3.72 15.17
C LEU A 100 -0.12 4.95 14.30
N GLN A 101 0.82 5.32 13.42
CA GLN A 101 0.62 6.40 12.45
C GLN A 101 -0.55 6.11 11.51
N GLN A 102 -0.74 4.86 11.07
CA GLN A 102 -1.89 4.46 10.25
C GLN A 102 -3.21 4.69 10.97
N VAL A 103 -3.33 4.27 12.23
CA VAL A 103 -4.58 4.42 13.00
C VAL A 103 -4.83 5.88 13.35
N LEU A 104 -3.79 6.64 13.62
CA LEU A 104 -3.88 8.08 13.83
C LEU A 104 -4.36 8.79 12.55
N ALA A 105 -3.87 8.43 11.38
CA ALA A 105 -4.37 8.93 10.11
C ALA A 105 -5.89 8.65 9.92
N GLN A 106 -6.32 7.44 10.27
CA GLN A 106 -7.75 7.07 10.24
C GLN A 106 -8.58 7.87 11.23
N ALA A 107 -8.06 8.12 12.43
CA ALA A 107 -8.72 8.91 13.45
C ALA A 107 -8.86 10.39 13.04
N CYS A 108 -7.79 10.99 12.48
CA CYS A 108 -7.82 12.34 11.92
C CYS A 108 -8.87 12.46 10.83
N PHE A 109 -8.90 11.51 9.89
CA PHE A 109 -9.89 11.49 8.82
C PHE A 109 -11.33 11.41 9.36
N ALA A 110 -11.58 10.47 10.28
CA ALA A 110 -12.90 10.32 10.92
C ALA A 110 -13.32 11.57 11.72
N ASN A 111 -12.35 12.35 12.18
CA ASN A 111 -12.55 13.64 12.89
C ASN A 111 -12.74 14.83 11.94
N GLY A 112 -12.61 14.62 10.60
CA GLY A 112 -12.70 15.68 9.59
C GLY A 112 -11.40 16.47 9.40
N ASP A 113 -10.29 16.04 9.99
CA ASP A 113 -8.96 16.61 9.79
C ASP A 113 -8.23 15.89 8.65
N GLU A 114 -8.52 16.29 7.42
CA GLU A 114 -7.90 15.73 6.23
C GLU A 114 -6.39 16.03 6.18
N ALA A 115 -5.96 17.22 6.59
CA ALA A 115 -4.57 17.63 6.57
C ALA A 115 -3.73 16.79 7.55
N GLY A 116 -4.19 16.60 8.78
CA GLY A 116 -3.55 15.73 9.77
C GLY A 116 -3.49 14.29 9.30
N SER A 117 -4.56 13.77 8.68
CA SER A 117 -4.58 12.42 8.12
C SER A 117 -3.43 12.19 7.14
N ILE A 118 -3.15 13.15 6.26
CA ILE A 118 -2.10 13.04 5.25
C ILE A 118 -0.71 13.03 5.88
N VAL A 119 -0.47 13.92 6.84
CA VAL A 119 0.81 13.96 7.57
C VAL A 119 1.10 12.59 8.18
N HIS A 120 0.11 11.96 8.80
CA HIS A 120 0.30 10.65 9.45
C HIS A 120 0.44 9.51 8.43
N VAL A 121 -0.16 9.59 7.25
CA VAL A 121 0.11 8.66 6.14
C VAL A 121 1.55 8.79 5.66
N GLN A 122 2.08 9.99 5.54
CA GLN A 122 3.48 10.21 5.17
C GLN A 122 4.43 9.66 6.24
N ASN A 123 4.19 9.98 7.52
CA ASN A 123 4.98 9.44 8.63
C ASN A 123 4.97 7.91 8.68
N MET A 124 3.79 7.30 8.46
CA MET A 124 3.66 5.84 8.38
C MET A 124 4.58 5.24 7.32
N ARG A 125 4.68 5.87 6.15
CA ARG A 125 5.57 5.43 5.07
C ARG A 125 7.03 5.56 5.50
N ASP A 126 7.44 6.74 5.96
CA ASP A 126 8.82 7.03 6.34
C ASP A 126 9.35 6.09 7.42
N ILE A 127 8.51 5.69 8.38
CA ILE A 127 8.85 4.74 9.43
C ILE A 127 8.98 3.33 8.85
N ARG A 128 8.00 2.91 8.03
CA ARG A 128 8.00 1.59 7.39
C ARG A 128 9.22 1.40 6.50
N ASP A 129 9.66 2.47 5.83
CA ASP A 129 10.79 2.48 4.91
C ASP A 129 12.14 2.30 5.62
N ARG A 130 12.26 2.74 6.86
CA ARG A 130 13.52 2.66 7.62
C ARG A 130 13.72 1.33 8.35
N ALA A 131 12.64 0.72 8.81
CA ALA A 131 12.70 -0.49 9.62
C ALA A 131 13.18 -1.70 8.81
N ASN A 132 14.29 -2.30 9.21
CA ASN A 132 14.89 -3.52 8.63
C ASN A 132 15.52 -3.40 7.24
N LEU A 133 15.49 -2.24 6.58
CA LEU A 133 16.07 -2.09 5.24
C LEU A 133 17.61 -2.24 5.28
N ALA A 134 18.26 -1.67 6.29
CA ALA A 134 19.71 -1.73 6.42
C ALA A 134 20.23 -3.19 6.56
N ASP A 135 19.56 -4.00 7.36
CA ASP A 135 19.91 -5.40 7.57
C ASP A 135 19.70 -6.22 6.29
N PHE A 136 18.60 -5.97 5.58
CA PHE A 136 18.32 -6.63 4.31
C PHE A 136 19.39 -6.29 3.25
N ILE A 137 19.75 -5.02 3.12
CA ILE A 137 20.79 -4.58 2.18
C ILE A 137 22.13 -5.25 2.51
N ALA A 138 22.51 -5.27 3.79
CA ALA A 138 23.77 -5.89 4.23
C ALA A 138 23.84 -7.40 3.88
N GLN A 139 22.72 -8.11 3.99
CA GLN A 139 22.64 -9.55 3.71
C GLN A 139 22.60 -9.88 2.21
N ASN A 140 22.20 -8.94 1.34
CA ASN A 140 21.97 -9.18 -0.08
C ASN A 140 22.89 -8.37 -0.99
N GLN A 141 23.98 -7.77 -0.48
CA GLN A 141 24.95 -7.02 -1.28
C GLN A 141 25.48 -7.86 -2.45
N GLY A 142 25.37 -7.32 -3.66
CA GLY A 142 25.81 -7.96 -4.90
C GLY A 142 24.72 -8.70 -5.71
N ASN A 143 23.52 -8.92 -5.13
CA ASN A 143 22.39 -9.51 -5.85
C ASN A 143 21.26 -8.51 -6.13
N LEU A 144 21.38 -7.29 -5.59
CA LEU A 144 20.37 -6.25 -5.72
C LEU A 144 20.54 -5.46 -7.02
N ALA A 145 19.43 -5.06 -7.64
CA ALA A 145 19.47 -4.09 -8.72
C ALA A 145 19.93 -2.73 -8.18
N THR A 146 20.67 -2.00 -8.99
CA THR A 146 21.23 -0.68 -8.65
C THR A 146 20.79 0.41 -9.62
N THR A 147 20.05 0.05 -10.67
CA THR A 147 19.54 0.97 -11.69
C THR A 147 18.07 0.67 -12.00
N ALA A 148 17.34 1.68 -12.46
CA ALA A 148 15.96 1.51 -12.91
C ALA A 148 15.85 0.50 -14.06
N ASP A 149 16.77 0.55 -15.03
CA ASP A 149 16.81 -0.37 -16.17
C ASP A 149 16.94 -1.83 -15.73
N GLU A 150 17.75 -2.10 -14.70
CA GLU A 150 17.89 -3.44 -14.16
C GLU A 150 16.61 -3.92 -13.48
N VAL A 151 15.93 -3.05 -12.73
CA VAL A 151 14.64 -3.37 -12.08
C VAL A 151 13.56 -3.65 -13.14
N ILE A 152 13.45 -2.79 -14.16
CA ILE A 152 12.49 -2.94 -15.24
C ILE A 152 12.77 -4.23 -16.02
N ARG A 153 14.03 -4.50 -16.37
CA ARG A 153 14.42 -5.75 -17.05
C ARG A 153 14.01 -6.97 -16.23
N ARG A 154 14.26 -6.99 -14.91
CA ARG A 154 13.82 -8.07 -14.01
C ARG A 154 12.30 -8.24 -14.03
N HIS A 155 11.57 -7.13 -14.05
CA HIS A 155 10.10 -7.17 -14.14
C HIS A 155 9.62 -7.75 -15.47
N VAL A 156 10.19 -7.30 -16.58
CA VAL A 156 9.88 -7.82 -17.92
C VAL A 156 10.17 -9.33 -18.01
N GLU A 157 11.34 -9.78 -17.52
CA GLU A 157 11.67 -11.19 -17.44
C GLU A 157 10.71 -11.99 -16.56
N ALA A 158 10.38 -11.47 -15.38
CA ALA A 158 9.44 -12.11 -14.44
C ALA A 158 8.02 -12.24 -15.01
N THR A 159 7.64 -11.34 -15.90
CA THR A 159 6.30 -11.31 -16.54
C THR A 159 6.26 -12.02 -17.89
N GLY A 160 7.31 -12.75 -18.29
CA GLY A 160 7.31 -13.59 -19.50
C GLY A 160 8.38 -13.23 -20.52
N GLY A 161 9.06 -12.11 -20.34
CA GLY A 161 10.14 -11.64 -21.21
C GLY A 161 9.64 -10.77 -22.36
N GLU A 162 10.57 -10.01 -22.92
CA GLU A 162 10.30 -9.01 -23.96
C GLU A 162 9.67 -9.63 -25.21
N GLU A 163 10.17 -10.80 -25.66
CA GLU A 163 9.68 -11.49 -26.87
C GLU A 163 8.21 -11.87 -26.72
N ALA A 164 7.80 -12.41 -25.56
CA ALA A 164 6.41 -12.78 -25.29
C ALA A 164 5.49 -11.55 -25.32
N TRP A 165 5.90 -10.45 -24.67
CA TRP A 165 5.16 -9.20 -24.69
C TRP A 165 5.05 -8.58 -26.08
N ARG A 166 6.14 -8.59 -26.88
CA ARG A 166 6.11 -8.09 -28.27
C ARG A 166 5.23 -8.96 -29.18
N GLY A 167 5.04 -10.22 -28.83
CA GLY A 167 4.12 -11.13 -29.53
C GLY A 167 2.63 -10.83 -29.31
N ILE A 168 2.28 -9.96 -28.33
CA ILE A 168 0.89 -9.57 -28.07
C ILE A 168 0.59 -8.25 -28.74
N ASN A 169 -0.33 -8.30 -29.73
CA ASN A 169 -0.79 -7.12 -30.46
C ASN A 169 -2.09 -6.53 -29.90
N THR A 170 -2.94 -7.39 -29.34
CA THR A 170 -4.20 -6.98 -28.71
C THR A 170 -4.43 -7.74 -27.42
N MET A 171 -5.09 -7.11 -26.46
CA MET A 171 -5.51 -7.73 -25.21
C MET A 171 -6.87 -7.18 -24.79
N ILE A 172 -7.79 -8.08 -24.43
CA ILE A 172 -9.06 -7.75 -23.80
C ILE A 172 -9.01 -8.29 -22.38
N VAL A 173 -9.25 -7.44 -21.40
CA VAL A 173 -9.33 -7.79 -19.99
C VAL A 173 -10.73 -7.48 -19.50
N THR A 174 -11.45 -8.50 -19.07
CA THR A 174 -12.74 -8.35 -18.40
C THR A 174 -12.55 -8.58 -16.92
N PHE A 175 -12.99 -7.64 -16.11
CA PHE A 175 -12.88 -7.73 -14.66
C PHE A 175 -14.15 -7.24 -13.96
N CYS A 176 -14.44 -7.87 -12.83
CA CYS A 176 -15.48 -7.41 -11.93
C CYS A 176 -14.90 -6.31 -11.05
N ALA A 177 -15.41 -5.10 -11.18
CA ALA A 177 -15.07 -3.97 -10.31
C ALA A 177 -16.07 -3.89 -9.16
N GLN A 178 -15.55 -3.84 -7.94
CA GLN A 178 -16.32 -3.66 -6.72
C GLN A 178 -16.05 -2.27 -6.16
N GLY A 179 -17.09 -1.49 -5.95
CA GLY A 179 -17.00 -0.16 -5.36
C GLY A 179 -18.36 0.40 -4.98
N GLY A 180 -18.46 1.05 -3.83
CA GLY A 180 -19.70 1.68 -3.39
C GLY A 180 -20.90 0.74 -3.23
N GLY A 181 -20.67 -0.55 -2.94
CA GLY A 181 -21.73 -1.56 -2.78
C GLY A 181 -22.34 -2.04 -4.11
N ARG A 182 -21.72 -1.75 -5.25
CA ARG A 182 -22.14 -2.22 -6.57
C ARG A 182 -21.03 -3.00 -7.24
N GLU A 183 -21.42 -4.04 -7.97
CA GLU A 183 -20.55 -4.79 -8.87
C GLU A 183 -20.81 -4.33 -10.28
N SER A 184 -19.75 -4.12 -11.05
CA SER A 184 -19.83 -3.79 -12.47
C SER A 184 -18.77 -4.56 -13.23
N ARG A 185 -19.17 -5.24 -14.30
CA ARG A 185 -18.21 -5.83 -15.23
C ARG A 185 -17.66 -4.74 -16.13
N ILE A 186 -16.36 -4.60 -16.12
CA ILE A 186 -15.62 -3.62 -16.92
C ILE A 186 -14.81 -4.37 -17.96
N VAL A 187 -14.88 -3.89 -19.19
CA VAL A 187 -14.07 -4.39 -20.30
C VAL A 187 -13.01 -3.36 -20.63
N ARG A 188 -11.78 -3.81 -20.64
CA ARG A 188 -10.62 -3.02 -21.02
C ARG A 188 -9.97 -3.64 -22.24
N MET A 189 -9.78 -2.86 -23.28
CA MET A 189 -9.21 -3.30 -24.55
C MET A 189 -7.93 -2.53 -24.81
N TYR A 190 -6.90 -3.25 -25.25
CA TYR A 190 -5.63 -2.69 -25.70
C TYR A 190 -5.32 -3.17 -27.12
N LYS A 191 -4.74 -2.32 -27.94
CA LYS A 191 -4.20 -2.66 -29.25
C LYS A 191 -2.94 -1.83 -29.51
N ARG A 192 -1.89 -2.49 -29.96
CA ARG A 192 -0.67 -1.76 -30.36
C ARG A 192 -0.92 -0.87 -31.58
N PRO A 193 -0.21 0.29 -31.68
CA PRO A 193 0.83 0.71 -30.73
C PRO A 193 0.29 1.31 -29.41
N HIS A 194 -0.81 2.06 -29.39
CA HIS A 194 -1.25 2.84 -28.22
C HIS A 194 -2.77 2.97 -28.07
N PHE A 195 -3.52 2.10 -28.74
CA PHE A 195 -4.99 2.12 -28.61
C PHE A 195 -5.43 1.55 -27.26
N TYR A 196 -6.37 2.22 -26.65
CA TYR A 196 -6.98 1.80 -25.39
C TYR A 196 -8.46 2.16 -25.36
N ARG A 197 -9.27 1.28 -24.78
CA ARG A 197 -10.67 1.55 -24.45
C ARG A 197 -11.05 0.88 -23.15
N GLN A 198 -11.82 1.58 -22.31
CA GLN A 198 -12.40 1.01 -21.09
C GLN A 198 -13.82 1.51 -20.91
N GLY A 199 -14.74 0.61 -20.58
CA GLY A 199 -16.14 0.92 -20.23
C GLY A 199 -16.81 -0.27 -19.54
N ALA A 200 -18.00 -0.03 -19.00
CA ALA A 200 -18.81 -1.13 -18.47
C ALA A 200 -19.27 -2.03 -19.62
N GLU A 201 -19.34 -3.34 -19.36
CA GLU A 201 -19.79 -4.32 -20.35
C GLU A 201 -21.19 -3.98 -20.88
N GLY A 202 -21.35 -3.97 -22.18
CA GLY A 202 -22.63 -3.61 -22.84
C GLY A 202 -23.00 -2.13 -22.77
N SER A 203 -22.14 -1.27 -22.22
CA SER A 203 -22.37 0.17 -22.17
C SER A 203 -21.85 0.86 -23.43
N ASN A 204 -22.58 1.90 -23.86
CA ASN A 204 -22.10 2.84 -24.87
C ASN A 204 -21.25 3.97 -24.27
N GLN A 205 -21.03 3.98 -22.94
CA GLN A 205 -20.18 4.95 -22.27
C GLN A 205 -18.80 4.34 -22.02
N PHE A 206 -17.76 5.04 -22.46
CA PHE A 206 -16.40 4.53 -22.36
C PHE A 206 -15.36 5.67 -22.42
N THR A 207 -14.17 5.37 -21.98
CA THR A 207 -12.97 6.18 -22.25
C THR A 207 -12.12 5.44 -23.27
N ALA A 208 -11.63 6.15 -24.30
CA ALA A 208 -10.78 5.57 -25.32
C ALA A 208 -9.68 6.52 -25.79
N THR A 209 -8.64 5.95 -26.41
CA THR A 209 -7.57 6.69 -27.10
C THR A 209 -7.13 5.95 -28.36
N ASP A 210 -6.74 6.73 -29.37
CA ASP A 210 -6.09 6.28 -30.60
C ASP A 210 -4.56 6.36 -30.51
N GLY A 211 -4.02 6.76 -29.37
CA GLY A 211 -2.60 7.00 -29.17
C GLY A 211 -2.17 8.47 -29.33
N GLU A 212 -3.07 9.35 -29.77
CA GLU A 212 -2.84 10.79 -29.91
C GLU A 212 -3.86 11.60 -29.10
N ARG A 213 -5.09 11.13 -29.05
CA ARG A 213 -6.23 11.84 -28.44
C ARG A 213 -6.95 10.91 -27.47
N VAL A 214 -7.58 11.49 -26.46
CA VAL A 214 -8.42 10.77 -25.49
C VAL A 214 -9.85 11.29 -25.58
N TRP A 215 -10.80 10.37 -25.61
CA TRP A 215 -12.23 10.68 -25.56
C TRP A 215 -12.90 10.09 -24.34
N ILE A 216 -13.79 10.84 -23.75
CA ILE A 216 -14.78 10.36 -22.79
C ILE A 216 -16.13 10.39 -23.49
N VAL A 217 -16.71 9.21 -23.71
CA VAL A 217 -18.03 9.05 -24.29
C VAL A 217 -19.03 8.86 -23.17
N GLY A 218 -19.95 9.80 -23.04
CA GLY A 218 -21.01 9.83 -22.04
C GLY A 218 -22.40 9.69 -22.67
N PRO A 219 -23.48 9.81 -21.87
CA PRO A 219 -24.87 9.67 -22.35
C PRO A 219 -25.28 10.79 -23.31
N ASP A 220 -24.70 11.98 -23.16
CA ASP A 220 -25.06 13.17 -23.93
C ASP A 220 -24.08 13.45 -25.10
N GLY A 221 -23.21 12.51 -25.42
CA GLY A 221 -22.19 12.62 -26.46
C GLY A 221 -20.78 12.37 -25.94
N TRP A 222 -19.80 12.94 -26.61
CA TRP A 222 -18.40 12.74 -26.23
C TRP A 222 -17.62 14.05 -26.12
N THR A 223 -16.59 14.01 -25.27
CA THR A 223 -15.65 15.11 -25.06
C THR A 223 -14.22 14.62 -25.28
N GLN A 224 -13.41 15.38 -26.01
CA GLN A 224 -11.98 15.15 -26.11
C GLN A 224 -11.27 15.77 -24.92
N ILE A 225 -10.35 15.01 -24.35
CA ILE A 225 -9.43 15.52 -23.31
C ILE A 225 -8.18 16.06 -23.98
N GLU A 226 -7.81 17.28 -23.64
CA GLU A 226 -6.56 17.88 -24.07
C GLU A 226 -5.38 17.32 -23.27
N GLY A 227 -4.20 17.27 -23.89
CA GLY A 227 -2.93 16.87 -23.26
C GLY A 227 -2.54 15.41 -23.50
N ASN A 228 -1.47 14.98 -22.81
CA ASN A 228 -0.79 13.70 -23.02
C ASN A 228 -1.34 12.54 -22.18
N ALA A 229 -2.59 12.62 -21.73
CA ALA A 229 -3.21 11.59 -20.89
C ALA A 229 -3.23 10.20 -21.53
N TYR A 230 -3.21 10.13 -22.85
CA TYR A 230 -3.17 8.87 -23.63
C TYR A 230 -1.91 8.04 -23.36
N ILE A 231 -0.76 8.69 -23.13
CA ILE A 231 0.52 8.00 -22.86
C ILE A 231 0.42 7.12 -21.60
N ARG A 232 -0.39 7.56 -20.64
CA ARG A 232 -0.60 6.84 -19.37
C ARG A 232 -1.58 5.67 -19.47
N MET A 233 -2.44 5.67 -20.50
CA MET A 233 -3.56 4.75 -20.62
C MET A 233 -3.31 3.62 -21.63
N GLY A 234 -2.66 3.91 -22.74
CA GLY A 234 -2.63 3.05 -23.93
C GLY A 234 -1.56 1.97 -23.95
N SER A 235 -0.69 1.88 -22.95
CA SER A 235 0.37 0.87 -22.97
C SER A 235 -0.12 -0.49 -22.51
N LEU A 236 -0.05 -1.48 -23.41
CA LEU A 236 -0.44 -2.86 -23.18
C LEU A 236 0.45 -3.56 -22.13
N ASP A 237 1.72 -3.23 -22.14
CA ASP A 237 2.75 -3.78 -21.24
C ASP A 237 3.06 -2.87 -20.03
N GLY A 238 2.22 -1.88 -19.76
CA GLY A 238 2.45 -0.91 -18.68
C GLY A 238 3.55 0.11 -18.98
N GLY A 239 4.08 0.14 -20.22
CA GLY A 239 5.15 1.04 -20.64
C GLY A 239 6.55 0.55 -20.28
N PHE A 240 6.73 -0.76 -20.07
CA PHE A 240 8.02 -1.32 -19.65
C PHE A 240 8.87 -1.89 -20.80
N ILE A 241 8.30 -2.12 -21.99
CA ILE A 241 9.04 -2.73 -23.10
C ILE A 241 9.77 -1.68 -23.95
N ASP A 242 9.07 -0.65 -24.39
CA ASP A 242 9.61 0.35 -25.31
C ASP A 242 9.91 1.70 -24.62
N TYR A 243 10.16 1.68 -23.29
CA TYR A 243 10.33 2.91 -22.53
C TYR A 243 11.55 3.74 -22.95
N LEU A 244 12.63 3.09 -23.44
CA LEU A 244 13.83 3.78 -23.92
C LEU A 244 13.57 4.60 -25.19
N ASP A 245 12.57 4.20 -25.99
CA ASP A 245 12.16 4.91 -27.21
C ASP A 245 11.05 5.93 -26.93
N SER A 246 10.57 6.01 -25.69
CA SER A 246 9.55 6.93 -25.22
C SER A 246 10.17 8.13 -24.50
N GLU A 247 9.43 9.21 -24.35
CA GLU A 247 9.84 10.35 -23.52
C GLU A 247 9.60 10.10 -22.01
N ILE A 248 9.29 8.85 -21.61
CA ILE A 248 9.11 8.44 -20.22
C ILE A 248 10.47 8.18 -19.59
N SER A 249 10.76 8.81 -18.46
CA SER A 249 11.99 8.56 -17.71
C SER A 249 11.73 7.71 -16.48
N TYR A 250 12.72 6.91 -16.10
CA TYR A 250 12.72 6.07 -14.92
C TYR A 250 13.96 6.33 -14.08
N GLU A 251 13.78 6.61 -12.80
CA GLU A 251 14.84 6.87 -11.83
C GLU A 251 14.79 5.80 -10.74
N PHE A 252 15.93 5.20 -10.42
CA PHE A 252 16.04 4.28 -9.29
C PHE A 252 16.19 5.08 -8.00
N ILE A 253 15.18 5.06 -7.14
CA ILE A 253 15.18 5.76 -5.86
C ILE A 253 15.90 4.93 -4.79
N GLY A 254 15.75 3.60 -4.83
CA GLY A 254 16.41 2.72 -3.87
C GLY A 254 15.62 1.45 -3.57
N LEU A 255 15.86 0.95 -2.37
CA LEU A 255 15.10 -0.15 -1.78
C LEU A 255 14.15 0.40 -0.73
N ASP A 256 13.01 -0.25 -0.62
CA ASP A 256 11.96 0.07 0.33
C ASP A 256 11.36 -1.22 0.93
N MET A 257 10.51 -1.09 1.92
CA MET A 257 9.80 -2.20 2.54
C MET A 257 8.29 -1.97 2.45
N ILE A 258 7.55 -2.92 1.87
CA ILE A 258 6.09 -2.89 1.84
C ILE A 258 5.57 -4.15 2.54
N ASP A 259 4.82 -3.96 3.62
CA ASP A 259 4.29 -5.05 4.46
C ASP A 259 5.36 -6.08 4.84
N GLY A 260 6.54 -5.59 5.25
CA GLY A 260 7.68 -6.42 5.64
C GLY A 260 8.40 -7.13 4.48
N SER A 261 8.04 -6.84 3.23
CA SER A 261 8.66 -7.39 2.04
C SER A 261 9.52 -6.35 1.33
N PRO A 262 10.79 -6.66 1.02
CA PRO A 262 11.66 -5.73 0.31
C PRO A 262 11.22 -5.52 -1.13
N VAL A 263 11.21 -4.27 -1.55
CA VAL A 263 10.83 -3.83 -2.89
C VAL A 263 11.87 -2.87 -3.46
N TYR A 264 12.02 -2.87 -4.77
CA TYR A 264 12.72 -1.81 -5.49
C TYR A 264 11.76 -0.65 -5.70
N HIS A 265 12.16 0.55 -5.35
CA HIS A 265 11.44 1.78 -5.59
C HIS A 265 12.01 2.47 -6.83
N VAL A 266 11.16 2.68 -7.82
CA VAL A 266 11.49 3.35 -9.07
C VAL A 266 10.49 4.47 -9.30
N LYS A 267 10.97 5.69 -9.53
CA LYS A 267 10.14 6.81 -9.96
C LYS A 267 10.01 6.82 -11.48
N ARG A 268 8.79 6.93 -11.97
CA ARG A 268 8.47 7.12 -13.39
C ARG A 268 7.92 8.52 -13.60
N THR A 269 8.53 9.26 -14.55
CA THR A 269 8.08 10.60 -14.93
C THR A 269 7.64 10.60 -16.39
N PHE A 270 6.42 11.06 -16.64
CA PHE A 270 5.84 11.19 -17.97
C PHE A 270 6.19 12.55 -18.60
N PRO A 271 6.07 12.70 -19.95
CA PRO A 271 6.45 13.95 -20.65
C PRO A 271 5.69 15.19 -20.18
N ASP A 272 4.50 15.01 -19.62
CA ASP A 272 3.68 16.09 -19.06
C ASP A 272 4.03 16.45 -17.60
N GLY A 273 5.10 15.84 -17.06
CA GLY A 273 5.56 16.05 -15.70
C GLY A 273 4.77 15.26 -14.63
N PHE A 274 3.84 14.39 -15.05
CA PHE A 274 3.15 13.50 -14.11
C PHE A 274 4.10 12.43 -13.59
N GLU A 275 4.13 12.24 -12.28
CA GLU A 275 5.01 11.28 -11.63
C GLU A 275 4.24 10.10 -11.01
N GLN A 276 4.90 8.96 -10.97
CA GLN A 276 4.44 7.76 -10.29
C GLN A 276 5.62 7.09 -9.58
N ASP A 277 5.38 6.62 -8.38
CA ASP A 277 6.29 5.73 -7.67
C ASP A 277 5.84 4.28 -7.90
N LEU A 278 6.78 3.47 -8.39
CA LEU A 278 6.57 2.07 -8.75
C LEU A 278 7.35 1.20 -7.78
N PHE A 279 6.70 0.18 -7.25
CA PHE A 279 7.32 -0.73 -6.28
C PHE A 279 7.32 -2.15 -6.84
N PHE A 280 8.53 -2.70 -7.00
CA PHE A 280 8.73 -4.04 -7.55
C PHE A 280 9.28 -4.97 -6.48
N SER A 281 8.65 -6.12 -6.28
CA SER A 281 9.14 -7.13 -5.34
C SER A 281 10.57 -7.56 -5.66
N VAL A 282 11.48 -7.45 -4.71
CA VAL A 282 12.87 -7.93 -4.88
C VAL A 282 12.91 -9.43 -5.14
N ALA A 283 12.04 -10.19 -4.46
CA ALA A 283 12.00 -11.65 -4.54
C ALA A 283 11.47 -12.18 -5.89
N SER A 284 10.43 -11.52 -6.45
CA SER A 284 9.77 -12.03 -7.66
C SER A 284 10.01 -11.18 -8.91
N GLY A 285 10.50 -9.95 -8.78
CA GLY A 285 10.58 -8.97 -9.87
C GLY A 285 9.24 -8.39 -10.31
N LEU A 286 8.13 -8.82 -9.71
CA LEU A 286 6.80 -8.36 -10.11
C LEU A 286 6.48 -6.98 -9.52
N LEU A 287 5.78 -6.16 -10.30
CA LEU A 287 5.21 -4.90 -9.82
C LEU A 287 4.14 -5.20 -8.75
N THR A 288 4.29 -4.65 -7.57
CA THR A 288 3.35 -4.84 -6.47
C THR A 288 2.45 -3.65 -6.26
N GLU A 289 2.99 -2.45 -6.45
CA GLU A 289 2.26 -1.22 -6.17
C GLU A 289 2.64 -0.08 -7.11
N ILE A 290 1.68 0.79 -7.37
CA ILE A 290 1.87 2.10 -8.01
C ILE A 290 1.24 3.16 -7.12
N LEU A 291 2.02 4.16 -6.76
CA LEU A 291 1.53 5.38 -6.16
C LEU A 291 1.54 6.49 -7.21
N SER A 292 0.45 7.23 -7.31
CA SER A 292 0.33 8.40 -8.19
C SER A 292 -0.20 9.57 -7.41
N GLU A 293 0.50 10.69 -7.44
CA GLU A 293 0.01 11.94 -6.89
C GLU A 293 -0.84 12.68 -7.93
N TYR A 294 -2.09 12.96 -7.60
CA TYR A 294 -2.96 13.74 -8.47
C TYR A 294 -2.97 15.20 -8.03
N VAL A 295 -2.30 16.06 -8.80
CA VAL A 295 -2.35 17.50 -8.63
C VAL A 295 -3.47 18.06 -9.53
N GLN A 296 -4.73 17.96 -9.11
CA GLN A 296 -5.80 18.76 -9.71
C GLN A 296 -6.52 19.52 -8.60
N GLY A 297 -5.96 20.69 -8.23
CA GLY A 297 -6.66 21.66 -7.36
C GLY A 297 -6.87 21.23 -5.90
N SER A 298 -6.47 20.02 -5.53
CA SER A 298 -6.44 19.54 -4.15
C SER A 298 -5.05 18.95 -3.87
N PRO A 299 -4.33 19.43 -2.87
CA PRO A 299 -2.99 18.94 -2.53
C PRO A 299 -2.96 17.48 -2.04
N PHE A 300 -4.08 16.75 -2.14
CA PHE A 300 -4.31 15.55 -1.33
C PHE A 300 -4.95 14.37 -2.08
N MET A 301 -4.90 14.33 -3.42
CA MET A 301 -5.42 13.17 -4.16
C MET A 301 -4.28 12.25 -4.57
N TYR A 302 -4.05 11.21 -3.77
CA TYR A 302 -3.24 10.06 -4.15
C TYR A 302 -4.11 9.01 -4.81
N SER A 303 -3.61 8.35 -5.84
CA SER A 303 -4.12 7.08 -6.30
C SER A 303 -3.08 6.02 -5.98
N TYR A 304 -3.45 5.12 -5.11
CA TYR A 304 -2.64 3.97 -4.75
C TYR A 304 -3.24 2.73 -5.38
N MET A 305 -2.44 1.98 -6.13
CA MET A 305 -2.89 0.76 -6.80
C MET A 305 -1.96 -0.39 -6.43
N SER A 306 -2.52 -1.44 -5.85
CA SER A 306 -1.80 -2.66 -5.49
C SER A 306 -2.22 -3.80 -6.39
N TYR A 307 -1.29 -4.70 -6.70
CA TYR A 307 -1.45 -5.80 -7.65
C TYR A 307 -1.09 -7.14 -7.03
N TRP A 308 -1.95 -8.16 -7.24
CA TRP A 308 -1.72 -9.51 -6.73
C TRP A 308 -2.18 -10.58 -7.70
N ARG A 309 -1.86 -11.84 -7.36
CA ARG A 309 -2.30 -13.05 -8.08
C ARG A 309 -1.97 -12.99 -9.56
N TYR A 310 -0.72 -12.74 -9.87
CA TYR A 310 -0.24 -12.83 -11.24
C TYR A 310 -0.48 -14.24 -11.81
N ARG A 311 -1.02 -14.32 -13.03
CA ARG A 311 -1.28 -15.56 -13.76
C ARG A 311 -0.71 -15.47 -15.15
N ASP A 312 -0.26 -16.62 -15.68
CA ASP A 312 0.17 -16.74 -17.06
C ASP A 312 -1.04 -16.72 -18.01
N VAL A 313 -0.92 -15.91 -19.05
CA VAL A 313 -1.87 -15.83 -20.15
C VAL A 313 -1.07 -15.73 -21.45
N GLY A 314 -0.95 -16.84 -22.15
CA GLY A 314 -0.26 -16.88 -23.43
C GLY A 314 1.22 -16.53 -23.36
N GLY A 315 1.89 -16.86 -22.26
CA GLY A 315 3.32 -16.66 -22.04
C GLY A 315 3.66 -15.36 -21.31
N VAL A 316 2.68 -14.49 -21.01
CA VAL A 316 2.90 -13.31 -20.16
C VAL A 316 2.12 -13.41 -18.88
N LYS A 317 2.66 -12.84 -17.80
CA LYS A 317 1.98 -12.80 -16.50
C LYS A 317 1.34 -11.44 -16.28
N ILE A 318 0.05 -11.44 -15.96
CA ILE A 318 -0.72 -10.26 -15.63
C ILE A 318 -1.37 -10.40 -14.25
N PRO A 319 -1.57 -9.29 -13.51
CA PRO A 319 -2.22 -9.33 -12.22
C PRO A 319 -3.71 -9.62 -12.37
N TYR A 320 -4.23 -10.56 -11.59
CA TYR A 320 -5.66 -10.93 -11.57
C TYR A 320 -6.45 -10.27 -10.47
N VAL A 321 -5.79 -9.62 -9.54
CA VAL A 321 -6.43 -8.83 -8.47
C VAL A 321 -5.72 -7.50 -8.37
N PHE A 322 -6.48 -6.43 -8.34
CA PHE A 322 -5.96 -5.11 -8.04
C PHE A 322 -6.92 -4.37 -7.10
N ILE A 323 -6.34 -3.52 -6.24
CA ILE A 323 -7.11 -2.59 -5.40
C ILE A 323 -6.60 -1.19 -5.69
N ARG A 324 -7.53 -0.28 -5.91
CA ARG A 324 -7.27 1.14 -6.08
C ARG A 324 -7.87 1.91 -4.91
N ASN A 325 -7.04 2.67 -4.22
CA ASN A 325 -7.46 3.67 -3.26
C ASN A 325 -7.23 5.05 -3.87
N VAL A 326 -8.24 5.91 -3.84
CA VAL A 326 -8.13 7.29 -4.31
C VAL A 326 -8.38 8.21 -3.12
N GLY A 327 -7.30 8.75 -2.58
CA GLY A 327 -7.35 9.61 -1.40
C GLY A 327 -7.99 8.95 -0.18
N SER A 328 -8.29 9.76 0.81
CA SER A 328 -9.04 9.35 2.00
C SER A 328 -10.57 9.32 1.79
N LEU A 329 -11.05 9.61 0.58
CA LEU A 329 -12.44 10.01 0.33
C LEU A 329 -13.40 8.89 -0.07
N GLY A 330 -12.98 7.63 -0.10
CA GLY A 330 -13.89 6.57 -0.48
C GLY A 330 -13.43 5.17 -0.06
N PRO A 331 -14.37 4.20 -0.08
CA PRO A 331 -13.98 2.81 0.10
C PRO A 331 -13.04 2.39 -1.04
N PRO A 332 -12.07 1.50 -0.78
CA PRO A 332 -11.19 0.99 -1.81
C PRO A 332 -12.02 0.38 -2.96
N HIS A 333 -11.61 0.65 -4.18
CA HIS A 333 -12.21 0.05 -5.37
C HIS A 333 -11.33 -1.13 -5.80
N GLY A 334 -11.86 -2.34 -5.73
CA GLY A 334 -11.15 -3.55 -6.16
C GLY A 334 -11.59 -4.01 -7.52
N GLY A 335 -10.70 -4.72 -8.21
CA GLY A 335 -11.00 -5.44 -9.44
C GLY A 335 -10.46 -6.86 -9.38
N VAL A 336 -11.30 -7.81 -9.77
CA VAL A 336 -10.91 -9.20 -9.97
C VAL A 336 -11.07 -9.52 -11.43
N VAL A 337 -9.95 -9.88 -12.09
CA VAL A 337 -9.96 -10.27 -13.50
C VAL A 337 -10.66 -11.61 -13.65
N GLU A 338 -11.66 -11.65 -14.50
CA GLU A 338 -12.44 -12.85 -14.82
C GLU A 338 -11.90 -13.53 -16.08
N GLU A 339 -11.61 -12.73 -17.12
CA GLU A 339 -11.17 -13.23 -18.41
C GLU A 339 -10.12 -12.32 -19.03
N VAL A 340 -9.15 -12.94 -19.71
CA VAL A 340 -8.19 -12.25 -20.55
C VAL A 340 -8.10 -12.97 -21.88
N GLN A 341 -8.25 -12.20 -22.97
CA GLN A 341 -8.08 -12.67 -24.33
C GLN A 341 -6.92 -11.90 -24.97
N ILE A 342 -6.02 -12.61 -25.65
CA ILE A 342 -4.88 -12.00 -26.35
C ILE A 342 -4.95 -12.30 -27.84
N ASN A 343 -4.41 -11.38 -28.64
CA ASN A 343 -4.32 -11.49 -30.09
C ASN A 343 -5.68 -11.72 -30.78
N VAL A 344 -6.77 -11.24 -30.18
CA VAL A 344 -8.10 -11.20 -30.80
C VAL A 344 -8.15 -10.02 -31.77
N PRO A 345 -8.68 -10.19 -32.99
CA PRO A 345 -8.85 -9.06 -33.91
C PRO A 345 -9.70 -7.95 -33.28
N LEU A 346 -9.21 -6.73 -33.31
CA LEU A 346 -9.92 -5.53 -32.86
C LEU A 346 -9.84 -4.47 -33.98
N ASP A 347 -10.99 -3.96 -34.39
CA ASP A 347 -11.07 -2.88 -35.35
C ASP A 347 -10.72 -1.55 -34.72
N ASP A 348 -10.02 -0.65 -35.43
CA ASP A 348 -9.62 0.66 -34.94
C ASP A 348 -10.80 1.54 -34.54
N GLU A 349 -11.94 1.35 -35.25
CA GLU A 349 -13.20 2.06 -34.99
C GLU A 349 -13.71 1.85 -33.55
N LEU A 350 -13.37 0.73 -32.90
CA LEU A 350 -13.73 0.47 -31.51
C LEU A 350 -13.13 1.50 -30.53
N PHE A 351 -12.04 2.12 -30.93
CA PHE A 351 -11.28 3.07 -30.10
C PHE A 351 -11.60 4.52 -30.44
N MET A 352 -12.52 4.76 -31.36
CA MET A 352 -12.93 6.09 -31.80
C MET A 352 -14.26 6.50 -31.14
N PRO A 353 -14.51 7.81 -30.96
CA PRO A 353 -15.83 8.26 -30.55
C PRO A 353 -16.87 7.96 -31.69
N PRO A 354 -18.14 7.75 -31.31
CA PRO A 354 -19.19 7.56 -32.32
C PRO A 354 -19.33 8.81 -33.21
N GLU A 355 -19.79 8.61 -34.44
CA GLU A 355 -20.12 9.73 -35.32
C GLU A 355 -21.16 10.65 -34.64
N ARG A 356 -21.03 11.96 -34.85
CA ARG A 356 -21.91 12.98 -34.24
C ARG A 356 -23.27 13.00 -34.90
#